data_7077e6e6079c7e6dd46be01451c3753b
#
_entry.id   7077e6e6079c7e6dd46be01451c3753b
#
_cell.length_a   1.000
_cell.length_b   1.000
_cell.length_c   1.000
_cell.angle_alpha   90.00
_cell.angle_beta   90.00
_cell.angle_gamma   90.00
#
_symmetry.space_group_name_H-M   'P 1'
#
loop_
_entity.id
_entity.type
_entity.pdbx_description
1 polymer ?
#
loop_
_entity_poly.entity_id
_entity_poly.type
_entity_poly.pdbx_seq_one_letter_code
_entity_poly.pdbx_strand_id
1 'polypeptide(L)'
;MAKTLLFCWLLLLSGSLLASPPRVITLAPHLTELAFAAGITPIAVSAWSDFPPQAKQIEQVADWQGIRTERILQLKPDLVLAWRGGNPQRQIAQLQQLGVPVKWIDPRTLDEMIAALADLGNWSPRPEQAARAARQLHQQATALRQRYTHLAAVPLFLQFGQQPLFTAARETMQNEMVTLCGGRNIFADSRVSWPQVSREQVLMRHPQAIVTGGDAQQAENIRTFWQPQLRVPVIAINEDWLSRPGPRLLLAAQQLCAALHPDR
;
A
#
# COMPACT_ATOMS: atom_id res chain seq x y z
N MET A 1 52.56 -39.23 1.45
CA MET A 1 52.00 -38.15 0.61
C MET A 1 50.56 -38.39 0.12
N ALA A 2 50.02 -39.60 0.15
CA ALA A 2 48.63 -39.87 -0.32
C ALA A 2 47.51 -39.48 0.68
N LYS A 3 47.78 -39.37 1.98
CA LYS A 3 46.77 -39.02 3.00
C LYS A 3 46.43 -37.52 3.06
N THR A 4 47.25 -36.64 2.60
CA THR A 4 47.04 -35.18 2.59
C THR A 4 46.19 -34.71 1.41
N LEU A 5 46.18 -35.44 0.30
CA LEU A 5 45.35 -35.14 -0.88
C LEU A 5 43.85 -35.48 -0.69
N LEU A 6 43.53 -36.45 0.17
CA LEU A 6 42.16 -36.86 0.43
C LEU A 6 41.41 -35.84 1.31
N PHE A 7 42.12 -35.08 2.16
CA PHE A 7 41.50 -34.09 3.06
C PHE A 7 41.17 -32.78 2.33
N CYS A 8 41.90 -32.41 1.27
CA CYS A 8 41.60 -31.23 0.46
C CYS A 8 40.38 -31.42 -0.47
N TRP A 9 40.05 -32.66 -0.84
CA TRP A 9 38.88 -32.93 -1.71
C TRP A 9 37.54 -32.91 -0.94
N LEU A 10 37.55 -33.17 0.37
CA LEU A 10 36.37 -33.08 1.22
C LEU A 10 35.93 -31.63 1.53
N LEU A 11 36.81 -30.67 1.42
CA LEU A 11 36.53 -29.23 1.64
C LEU A 11 35.89 -28.54 0.41
N LEU A 12 35.93 -29.13 -0.77
CA LEU A 12 35.35 -28.60 -2.00
C LEU A 12 33.87 -29.00 -2.21
N LEU A 13 33.31 -29.87 -1.35
CA LEU A 13 31.90 -30.30 -1.36
C LEU A 13 31.05 -29.48 -0.39
N SER A 14 31.53 -28.31 0.07
CA SER A 14 30.66 -27.31 0.69
C SER A 14 29.76 -26.68 -0.38
N GLY A 15 28.93 -27.51 -1.01
CA GLY A 15 27.82 -27.05 -1.86
C GLY A 15 26.98 -26.11 -1.03
N SER A 16 26.95 -24.85 -1.44
CA SER A 16 26.02 -23.87 -0.91
C SER A 16 24.64 -24.53 -0.95
N LEU A 17 24.13 -24.94 0.20
CA LEU A 17 22.71 -25.27 0.37
C LEU A 17 21.96 -23.99 -0.02
N LEU A 18 21.59 -23.87 -1.30
CA LEU A 18 20.71 -22.84 -1.77
C LEU A 18 19.39 -23.09 -1.04
N ALA A 19 19.23 -22.43 0.10
CA ALA A 19 17.95 -22.45 0.81
C ALA A 19 16.87 -22.02 -0.19
N SER A 20 15.82 -22.82 -0.31
CA SER A 20 14.69 -22.46 -1.14
C SER A 20 14.17 -21.09 -0.72
N PRO A 21 13.81 -20.23 -1.67
CA PRO A 21 13.26 -18.91 -1.32
C PRO A 21 12.03 -19.08 -0.43
N PRO A 22 11.84 -18.21 0.57
CA PRO A 22 10.68 -18.27 1.44
C PRO A 22 9.36 -18.25 0.67
N ARG A 23 8.44 -19.09 1.08
CA ARG A 23 7.10 -19.25 0.49
C ARG A 23 6.17 -18.23 1.12
N VAL A 24 6.03 -17.06 0.49
CA VAL A 24 5.25 -15.93 1.00
C VAL A 24 3.89 -15.88 0.31
N ILE A 25 2.83 -15.65 1.08
CA ILE A 25 1.46 -15.38 0.59
C ILE A 25 1.09 -13.95 1.00
N THR A 26 0.41 -13.23 0.10
CA THR A 26 -0.05 -11.86 0.37
C THR A 26 -1.58 -11.76 0.25
N LEU A 27 -2.23 -11.24 1.28
CA LEU A 27 -3.70 -11.21 1.38
C LEU A 27 -4.33 -9.86 1.07
N ALA A 28 -3.56 -8.94 0.46
CA ALA A 28 -4.06 -7.67 -0.05
C ALA A 28 -3.19 -7.18 -1.22
N PRO A 29 -3.75 -6.41 -2.20
CA PRO A 29 -3.01 -5.96 -3.38
C PRO A 29 -1.76 -5.14 -3.05
N HIS A 30 -1.85 -4.20 -2.11
CA HIS A 30 -0.70 -3.39 -1.69
C HIS A 30 0.40 -4.20 -0.99
N LEU A 31 0.05 -5.31 -0.32
CA LEU A 31 1.02 -6.24 0.27
C LEU A 31 1.75 -7.03 -0.83
N THR A 32 1.05 -7.35 -1.92
CA THR A 32 1.67 -7.94 -3.13
C THR A 32 2.69 -6.98 -3.72
N GLU A 33 2.35 -5.70 -3.85
CA GLU A 33 3.26 -4.67 -4.33
C GLU A 33 4.49 -4.50 -3.42
N LEU A 34 4.29 -4.49 -2.09
CA LEU A 34 5.38 -4.45 -1.10
C LEU A 34 6.29 -5.67 -1.22
N ALA A 35 5.73 -6.88 -1.35
CA ALA A 35 6.48 -8.11 -1.51
C ALA A 35 7.37 -8.05 -2.76
N PHE A 36 6.82 -7.69 -3.91
CA PHE A 36 7.60 -7.54 -5.15
C PHE A 36 8.67 -6.45 -5.05
N ALA A 37 8.36 -5.31 -4.42
CA ALA A 37 9.34 -4.25 -4.17
C ALA A 37 10.49 -4.74 -3.29
N ALA A 38 10.20 -5.61 -2.31
CA ALA A 38 11.20 -6.25 -1.46
C ALA A 38 11.98 -7.36 -2.18
N GLY A 39 11.66 -7.71 -3.42
CA GLY A 39 12.30 -8.81 -4.16
C GLY A 39 11.72 -10.20 -3.85
N ILE A 40 10.55 -10.26 -3.23
CA ILE A 40 9.80 -11.48 -2.95
C ILE A 40 8.77 -11.68 -4.07
N THR A 41 8.74 -12.85 -4.67
CA THR A 41 7.65 -13.28 -5.55
C THR A 41 6.70 -14.14 -4.72
N PRO A 42 5.47 -13.68 -4.41
CA PRO A 42 4.51 -14.46 -3.64
C PRO A 42 4.13 -15.76 -4.37
N ILE A 43 3.86 -16.84 -3.61
CA ILE A 43 3.35 -18.10 -4.17
C ILE A 43 1.84 -18.09 -4.35
N ALA A 44 1.14 -17.21 -3.61
CA ALA A 44 -0.28 -16.93 -3.78
C ALA A 44 -0.60 -15.51 -3.32
N VAL A 45 -1.67 -14.93 -3.87
CA VAL A 45 -2.04 -13.53 -3.65
C VAL A 45 -3.54 -13.39 -3.36
N SER A 46 -4.00 -12.20 -3.02
CA SER A 46 -5.44 -11.87 -3.02
C SER A 46 -5.94 -11.53 -4.41
N ALA A 47 -7.25 -11.55 -4.60
CA ALA A 47 -7.90 -10.90 -5.73
C ALA A 47 -7.43 -9.44 -5.87
N TRP A 48 -7.48 -8.91 -7.09
CA TRP A 48 -7.03 -7.56 -7.45
C TRP A 48 -5.52 -7.29 -7.27
N SER A 49 -4.72 -8.33 -7.00
CA SER A 49 -3.25 -8.27 -7.01
C SER A 49 -2.76 -8.31 -8.47
N ASP A 50 -2.76 -7.18 -9.13
CA ASP A 50 -2.48 -7.04 -10.58
C ASP A 50 -1.20 -6.26 -10.89
N PHE A 51 -0.50 -5.78 -9.87
CA PHE A 51 0.78 -5.09 -10.01
C PHE A 51 1.86 -5.71 -9.11
N PRO A 52 3.09 -5.90 -9.64
CA PRO A 52 3.46 -5.74 -11.05
C PRO A 52 2.72 -6.74 -11.95
N PRO A 53 2.76 -6.60 -13.29
CA PRO A 53 1.97 -7.43 -14.21
C PRO A 53 2.07 -8.93 -14.00
N GLN A 54 3.21 -9.41 -13.51
CA GLN A 54 3.46 -10.82 -13.17
C GLN A 54 2.52 -11.34 -12.06
N ALA A 55 2.05 -10.46 -11.18
CA ALA A 55 1.14 -10.82 -10.08
C ALA A 55 -0.19 -11.41 -10.60
N LYS A 56 -0.63 -11.00 -11.80
CA LYS A 56 -1.87 -11.50 -12.44
C LYS A 56 -1.86 -13.01 -12.72
N GLN A 57 -0.68 -13.61 -12.79
CA GLN A 57 -0.51 -15.04 -13.09
C GLN A 57 -0.40 -15.89 -11.81
N ILE A 58 -0.38 -15.26 -10.63
CA ILE A 58 -0.23 -15.95 -9.35
C ILE A 58 -1.61 -16.42 -8.87
N GLU A 59 -1.65 -17.60 -8.25
CA GLU A 59 -2.86 -18.16 -7.67
C GLU A 59 -3.49 -17.22 -6.65
N GLN A 60 -4.82 -17.04 -6.75
CA GLN A 60 -5.58 -16.22 -5.80
C GLN A 60 -6.17 -17.08 -4.68
N VAL A 61 -5.91 -16.71 -3.42
CA VAL A 61 -6.37 -17.44 -2.22
C VAL A 61 -7.21 -16.58 -1.27
N ALA A 62 -7.51 -15.35 -1.64
CA ALA A 62 -8.37 -14.45 -0.87
C ALA A 62 -9.10 -13.50 -1.82
N ASP A 63 -10.34 -13.14 -1.45
CA ASP A 63 -11.16 -12.16 -2.15
C ASP A 63 -12.09 -11.44 -1.15
N TRP A 64 -13.10 -10.69 -1.64
CA TRP A 64 -14.10 -10.01 -0.82
C TRP A 64 -15.00 -10.96 -0.02
N GLN A 65 -15.11 -12.24 -0.40
CA GLN A 65 -15.87 -13.26 0.32
C GLN A 65 -15.07 -13.86 1.48
N GLY A 66 -13.74 -13.74 1.46
CA GLY A 66 -12.87 -14.20 2.52
C GLY A 66 -11.58 -14.86 2.05
N ILE A 67 -11.01 -15.68 2.91
CA ILE A 67 -9.71 -16.32 2.74
C ILE A 67 -9.91 -17.83 2.58
N ARG A 68 -9.29 -18.43 1.56
CA ARG A 68 -9.29 -19.87 1.32
C ARG A 68 -8.29 -20.57 2.27
N THR A 69 -8.65 -20.65 3.55
CA THR A 69 -7.79 -21.15 4.63
C THR A 69 -7.18 -22.51 4.31
N GLU A 70 -7.99 -23.45 3.83
CA GLU A 70 -7.53 -24.82 3.49
C GLU A 70 -6.47 -24.79 2.38
N ARG A 71 -6.67 -23.95 1.36
CA ARG A 71 -5.71 -23.81 0.28
C ARG A 71 -4.38 -23.21 0.76
N ILE A 72 -4.43 -22.23 1.63
CA ILE A 72 -3.22 -21.65 2.25
C ILE A 72 -2.44 -22.73 3.03
N LEU A 73 -3.13 -23.57 3.81
CA LEU A 73 -2.50 -24.68 4.53
C LEU A 73 -1.82 -25.68 3.60
N GLN A 74 -2.48 -26.04 2.49
CA GLN A 74 -1.90 -26.95 1.47
C GLN A 74 -0.65 -26.36 0.83
N LEU A 75 -0.61 -25.04 0.65
CA LEU A 75 0.53 -24.32 0.09
C LEU A 75 1.72 -24.26 1.04
N LYS A 76 1.56 -24.56 2.34
CA LYS A 76 2.63 -24.60 3.35
C LYS A 76 3.50 -23.31 3.29
N PRO A 77 2.94 -22.13 3.52
CA PRO A 77 3.71 -20.89 3.48
C PRO A 77 4.64 -20.78 4.68
N ASP A 78 5.80 -20.17 4.45
CA ASP A 78 6.70 -19.73 5.53
C ASP A 78 6.25 -18.42 6.15
N LEU A 79 5.46 -17.61 5.40
CA LEU A 79 4.92 -16.34 5.86
C LEU A 79 3.64 -15.97 5.10
N VAL A 80 2.63 -15.50 5.83
CA VAL A 80 1.45 -14.85 5.27
C VAL A 80 1.45 -13.38 5.67
N LEU A 81 1.39 -12.48 4.69
CA LEU A 81 1.22 -11.05 4.91
C LEU A 81 -0.27 -10.72 4.93
N ALA A 82 -0.73 -10.10 6.01
CA ALA A 82 -2.13 -9.75 6.22
C ALA A 82 -2.30 -8.26 6.56
N TRP A 83 -3.48 -7.73 6.28
CA TRP A 83 -3.87 -6.34 6.50
C TRP A 83 -5.18 -6.26 7.31
N ARG A 84 -5.17 -5.52 8.44
CA ARG A 84 -6.34 -5.40 9.34
C ARG A 84 -7.52 -4.67 8.71
N GLY A 85 -7.23 -3.77 7.77
CA GLY A 85 -8.28 -2.98 7.10
C GLY A 85 -9.17 -3.76 6.12
N GLY A 86 -8.81 -5.01 5.78
CA GLY A 86 -9.57 -5.79 4.81
C GLY A 86 -9.59 -7.30 5.04
N ASN A 87 -8.66 -7.86 5.81
CA ASN A 87 -8.66 -9.30 6.03
C ASN A 87 -9.48 -9.69 7.27
N PRO A 88 -10.38 -10.68 7.18
CA PRO A 88 -11.21 -11.12 8.30
C PRO A 88 -10.34 -11.65 9.45
N GLN A 89 -10.36 -10.96 10.59
CA GLN A 89 -9.51 -11.30 11.76
C GLN A 89 -9.71 -12.74 12.24
N ARG A 90 -10.96 -13.25 12.19
CA ARG A 90 -11.27 -14.62 12.60
C ARG A 90 -10.54 -15.66 11.74
N GLN A 91 -10.53 -15.49 10.42
CA GLN A 91 -9.85 -16.42 9.51
C GLN A 91 -8.33 -16.34 9.65
N ILE A 92 -7.78 -15.13 9.88
CA ILE A 92 -6.34 -14.98 10.16
C ILE A 92 -5.96 -15.63 11.48
N ALA A 93 -6.76 -15.44 12.54
CA ALA A 93 -6.53 -16.11 13.82
C ALA A 93 -6.58 -17.65 13.68
N GLN A 94 -7.47 -18.18 12.87
CA GLN A 94 -7.52 -19.62 12.56
C GLN A 94 -6.23 -20.10 11.87
N LEU A 95 -5.70 -19.37 10.88
CA LEU A 95 -4.42 -19.70 10.26
C LEU A 95 -3.28 -19.74 11.28
N GLN A 96 -3.23 -18.75 12.19
CA GLN A 96 -2.23 -18.69 13.25
C GLN A 96 -2.33 -19.87 14.23
N GLN A 97 -3.55 -20.24 14.63
CA GLN A 97 -3.80 -21.41 15.49
C GLN A 97 -3.36 -22.73 14.83
N LEU A 98 -3.41 -22.79 13.51
CA LEU A 98 -2.94 -23.94 12.71
C LEU A 98 -1.44 -23.88 12.41
N GLY A 99 -0.70 -22.96 13.07
CA GLY A 99 0.75 -22.87 12.98
C GLY A 99 1.29 -22.10 11.76
N VAL A 100 0.43 -21.39 11.01
CA VAL A 100 0.88 -20.56 9.90
C VAL A 100 1.46 -19.25 10.43
N PRO A 101 2.72 -18.90 10.11
CA PRO A 101 3.28 -17.61 10.48
C PRO A 101 2.57 -16.47 9.74
N VAL A 102 1.98 -15.54 10.48
CA VAL A 102 1.28 -14.37 9.92
C VAL A 102 1.93 -13.09 10.41
N LYS A 103 2.25 -12.19 9.49
CA LYS A 103 2.71 -10.83 9.76
C LYS A 103 1.65 -9.84 9.32
N TRP A 104 1.17 -9.04 10.27
CA TRP A 104 0.31 -7.90 10.00
C TRP A 104 1.13 -6.71 9.52
N ILE A 105 0.70 -6.08 8.43
CA ILE A 105 1.29 -4.86 7.87
C ILE A 105 0.16 -3.85 7.70
N ASP A 106 0.13 -2.85 8.56
CA ASP A 106 -0.95 -1.86 8.66
C ASP A 106 -0.35 -0.44 8.75
N PRO A 107 0.41 0.02 7.75
CA PRO A 107 1.05 1.33 7.83
C PRO A 107 0.01 2.45 7.80
N ARG A 108 0.20 3.45 8.67
CA ARG A 108 -0.59 4.69 8.72
C ARG A 108 0.17 5.87 8.13
N THR A 109 1.49 5.73 8.02
CA THR A 109 2.40 6.74 7.48
C THR A 109 3.29 6.14 6.40
N LEU A 110 3.85 7.02 5.56
CA LEU A 110 4.84 6.62 4.55
C LEU A 110 6.10 6.02 5.21
N ASP A 111 6.52 6.57 6.35
CA ASP A 111 7.70 6.06 7.06
C ASP A 111 7.46 4.66 7.61
N GLU A 112 6.26 4.37 8.13
CA GLU A 112 5.88 3.02 8.55
C GLU A 112 5.84 2.04 7.38
N MET A 113 5.32 2.46 6.22
CA MET A 113 5.30 1.64 5.00
C MET A 113 6.73 1.35 4.50
N ILE A 114 7.60 2.36 4.50
CA ILE A 114 9.01 2.22 4.12
C ILE A 114 9.76 1.28 5.08
N ALA A 115 9.48 1.40 6.39
CA ALA A 115 10.04 0.50 7.39
C ALA A 115 9.56 -0.94 7.20
N ALA A 116 8.26 -1.14 6.92
CA ALA A 116 7.71 -2.45 6.60
C ALA A 116 8.34 -3.06 5.35
N LEU A 117 8.57 -2.26 4.30
CA LEU A 117 9.27 -2.70 3.09
C LEU A 117 10.72 -3.14 3.40
N ALA A 118 11.45 -2.36 4.19
CA ALA A 118 12.82 -2.71 4.59
C ALA A 118 12.87 -4.01 5.38
N ASP A 119 11.95 -4.20 6.33
CA ASP A 119 11.84 -5.39 7.17
C ASP A 119 11.47 -6.66 6.37
N LEU A 120 10.72 -6.53 5.28
CA LEU A 120 10.47 -7.64 4.35
C LEU A 120 11.76 -8.16 3.69
N GLY A 121 12.85 -7.41 3.72
CA GLY A 121 14.18 -7.88 3.31
C GLY A 121 14.63 -9.14 4.04
N ASN A 122 14.22 -9.34 5.30
CA ASN A 122 14.52 -10.55 6.09
C ASN A 122 13.88 -11.83 5.51
N TRP A 123 12.87 -11.67 4.67
CA TRP A 123 12.14 -12.75 3.99
C TRP A 123 12.43 -12.80 2.50
N SER A 124 13.31 -11.93 2.01
CA SER A 124 13.62 -11.82 0.59
C SER A 124 14.83 -12.67 0.22
N PRO A 125 14.78 -13.40 -0.91
CA PRO A 125 15.98 -13.99 -1.49
C PRO A 125 16.95 -12.91 -2.01
N ARG A 126 16.53 -11.63 -2.01
CA ARG A 126 17.30 -10.46 -2.47
C ARG A 126 17.17 -9.29 -1.49
N PRO A 127 17.70 -9.39 -0.25
CA PRO A 127 17.52 -8.39 0.79
C PRO A 127 17.99 -6.99 0.39
N GLU A 128 19.02 -6.88 -0.44
CA GLU A 128 19.50 -5.58 -0.92
C GLU A 128 18.47 -4.88 -1.82
N GLN A 129 17.56 -5.61 -2.48
CA GLN A 129 16.48 -5.01 -3.26
C GLN A 129 15.51 -4.29 -2.35
N ALA A 130 15.08 -4.92 -1.24
CA ALA A 130 14.23 -4.29 -0.23
C ALA A 130 14.88 -3.02 0.32
N ALA A 131 16.16 -3.10 0.72
CA ALA A 131 16.90 -1.96 1.25
C ALA A 131 17.04 -0.83 0.22
N ARG A 132 17.29 -1.13 -1.06
CA ARG A 132 17.35 -0.11 -2.12
C ARG A 132 15.99 0.54 -2.35
N ALA A 133 14.93 -0.25 -2.46
CA ALA A 133 13.56 0.25 -2.66
C ALA A 133 13.12 1.14 -1.49
N ALA A 134 13.38 0.74 -0.25
CA ALA A 134 13.08 1.53 0.94
C ALA A 134 13.82 2.88 0.94
N ARG A 135 15.13 2.89 0.64
CA ARG A 135 15.91 4.13 0.53
C ARG A 135 15.40 5.05 -0.56
N GLN A 136 15.05 4.51 -1.72
CA GLN A 136 14.51 5.29 -2.84
C GLN A 136 13.18 5.95 -2.48
N LEU A 137 12.24 5.21 -1.87
CA LEU A 137 10.96 5.75 -1.41
C LEU A 137 11.17 6.83 -0.33
N HIS A 138 12.08 6.59 0.61
CA HIS A 138 12.41 7.58 1.64
C HIS A 138 12.96 8.89 1.05
N GLN A 139 13.87 8.81 0.09
CA GLN A 139 14.42 9.97 -0.61
C GLN A 139 13.32 10.75 -1.35
N GLN A 140 12.44 10.06 -2.07
CA GLN A 140 11.32 10.69 -2.79
C GLN A 140 10.33 11.36 -1.83
N ALA A 141 9.95 10.68 -0.74
CA ALA A 141 9.06 11.24 0.28
C ALA A 141 9.69 12.49 0.94
N THR A 142 10.99 12.43 1.27
CA THR A 142 11.72 13.55 1.84
C THR A 142 11.77 14.74 0.89
N ALA A 143 12.03 14.51 -0.39
CA ALA A 143 12.05 15.58 -1.41
C ALA A 143 10.67 16.28 -1.53
N LEU A 144 9.57 15.52 -1.51
CA LEU A 144 8.23 16.08 -1.53
C LEU A 144 7.94 16.87 -0.24
N ARG A 145 8.27 16.33 0.94
CA ARG A 145 8.12 17.05 2.22
C ARG A 145 8.86 18.39 2.20
N GLN A 146 10.10 18.40 1.79
CA GLN A 146 10.91 19.63 1.70
C GLN A 146 10.32 20.66 0.75
N ARG A 147 9.73 20.20 -0.36
CA ARG A 147 9.20 21.07 -1.40
C ARG A 147 7.83 21.67 -1.04
N TYR A 148 6.97 20.95 -0.34
CA TYR A 148 5.55 21.34 -0.26
C TYR A 148 5.01 21.58 1.15
N THR A 149 5.56 20.99 2.21
CA THR A 149 4.94 21.09 3.55
C THR A 149 5.00 22.48 4.19
N HIS A 150 5.86 23.35 3.70
CA HIS A 150 5.97 24.73 4.18
C HIS A 150 5.03 25.72 3.48
N LEU A 151 4.29 25.26 2.46
CA LEU A 151 3.34 26.09 1.72
C LEU A 151 2.05 26.29 2.52
N ALA A 152 1.30 27.35 2.15
CA ALA A 152 -0.02 27.60 2.74
C ALA A 152 -0.95 26.38 2.51
N ALA A 153 -1.53 25.88 3.58
CA ALA A 153 -2.32 24.65 3.53
C ALA A 153 -3.63 24.83 2.76
N VAL A 154 -3.83 24.02 1.70
CA VAL A 154 -5.04 24.01 0.89
C VAL A 154 -6.06 23.05 1.52
N PRO A 155 -7.27 23.52 1.94
CA PRO A 155 -8.32 22.62 2.44
C PRO A 155 -8.81 21.68 1.35
N LEU A 156 -8.70 20.35 1.59
CA LEU A 156 -9.04 19.31 0.61
C LEU A 156 -10.10 18.37 1.16
N PHE A 157 -11.00 17.96 0.28
CA PHE A 157 -11.89 16.84 0.52
C PHE A 157 -11.41 15.61 -0.25
N LEU A 158 -11.08 14.54 0.46
CA LEU A 158 -10.82 13.22 -0.14
C LEU A 158 -12.14 12.50 -0.35
N GLN A 159 -12.54 12.28 -1.58
CA GLN A 159 -13.83 11.63 -1.89
C GLN A 159 -13.64 10.21 -2.37
N PHE A 160 -14.24 9.28 -1.64
CA PHE A 160 -14.38 7.87 -2.02
C PHE A 160 -15.89 7.55 -2.11
N GLY A 161 -16.32 7.16 -3.32
CA GLY A 161 -17.72 6.91 -3.61
C GLY A 161 -18.59 8.18 -3.67
N GLN A 162 -19.86 7.98 -3.99
CA GLN A 162 -20.88 9.04 -4.07
C GLN A 162 -22.11 8.71 -3.23
N GLN A 163 -22.53 7.44 -3.21
CA GLN A 163 -23.68 6.94 -2.46
C GLN A 163 -23.38 5.51 -1.97
N PRO A 164 -22.91 5.37 -0.72
CA PRO A 164 -22.64 6.42 0.26
C PRO A 164 -21.33 7.18 -0.02
N LEU A 165 -21.27 8.41 0.52
CA LEU A 165 -20.10 9.27 0.42
C LEU A 165 -19.15 8.95 1.57
N PHE A 166 -17.92 8.52 1.26
CA PHE A 166 -16.87 8.22 2.21
C PHE A 166 -15.68 9.17 2.04
N THR A 167 -14.93 9.33 3.11
CA THR A 167 -13.64 10.04 3.11
C THR A 167 -12.61 9.31 3.94
N ALA A 168 -11.36 9.72 3.85
CA ALA A 168 -10.27 9.27 4.70
C ALA A 168 -9.98 10.33 5.77
N ALA A 169 -9.64 9.91 6.98
CA ALA A 169 -9.31 10.77 8.10
C ALA A 169 -7.81 10.70 8.46
N ARG A 170 -7.39 11.36 9.55
CA ARG A 170 -6.00 11.54 9.96
C ARG A 170 -5.15 10.27 9.99
N GLU A 171 -5.73 9.17 10.46
CA GLU A 171 -4.98 7.91 10.63
C GLU A 171 -4.98 7.04 9.37
N THR A 172 -4.82 7.67 8.20
CA THR A 172 -4.74 6.99 6.91
C THR A 172 -3.55 7.48 6.10
N MET A 173 -2.97 6.61 5.29
CA MET A 173 -1.89 7.00 4.37
C MET A 173 -2.37 8.01 3.32
N GLN A 174 -3.65 8.02 2.97
CA GLN A 174 -4.25 9.02 2.07
C GLN A 174 -4.23 10.41 2.69
N ASN A 175 -4.46 10.52 3.99
CA ASN A 175 -4.32 11.79 4.70
C ASN A 175 -2.84 12.23 4.78
N GLU A 176 -1.92 11.30 5.01
CA GLU A 176 -0.47 11.60 4.95
C GLU A 176 -0.07 12.16 3.59
N MET A 177 -0.57 11.56 2.49
CA MET A 177 -0.34 12.05 1.13
C MET A 177 -0.81 13.50 0.95
N VAL A 178 -1.99 13.84 1.46
CA VAL A 178 -2.51 15.22 1.42
C VAL A 178 -1.58 16.17 2.17
N THR A 179 -1.17 15.80 3.38
CA THR A 179 -0.29 16.62 4.22
C THR A 179 1.08 16.82 3.57
N LEU A 180 1.62 15.77 2.96
CA LEU A 180 2.88 15.79 2.23
C LEU A 180 2.90 16.85 1.11
N CYS A 181 1.74 17.05 0.46
CA CYS A 181 1.55 18.04 -0.61
C CYS A 181 1.16 19.44 -0.12
N GLY A 182 1.28 19.75 1.17
CA GLY A 182 0.83 21.04 1.70
C GLY A 182 -0.71 21.17 1.70
N GLY A 183 -1.43 20.05 1.65
CA GLY A 183 -2.88 20.02 1.81
C GLY A 183 -3.32 19.90 3.27
N ARG A 184 -4.56 20.25 3.55
CA ARG A 184 -5.22 20.02 4.83
C ARG A 184 -6.53 19.26 4.58
N ASN A 185 -6.57 18.01 4.98
CA ASN A 185 -7.79 17.21 4.90
C ASN A 185 -8.85 17.80 5.83
N ILE A 186 -10.00 18.17 5.27
CA ILE A 186 -11.10 18.80 6.03
C ILE A 186 -11.77 17.85 7.04
N PHE A 187 -11.52 16.52 6.96
CA PHE A 187 -12.00 15.51 7.90
C PHE A 187 -10.89 14.87 8.74
N ALA A 188 -9.71 15.48 8.82
CA ALA A 188 -8.61 14.98 9.66
C ALA A 188 -8.96 14.88 11.15
N ASP A 189 -10.00 15.58 11.63
CA ASP A 189 -10.51 15.56 13.00
C ASP A 189 -11.40 14.36 13.33
N SER A 190 -11.81 13.56 12.34
CA SER A 190 -12.62 12.38 12.57
C SER A 190 -11.90 11.33 13.42
N ARG A 191 -12.66 10.70 14.33
CA ARG A 191 -12.18 9.60 15.17
C ARG A 191 -12.15 8.25 14.43
N VAL A 192 -12.88 8.16 13.31
CA VAL A 192 -12.95 6.98 12.44
C VAL A 192 -12.06 7.22 11.25
N SER A 193 -11.22 6.27 10.90
CA SER A 193 -10.26 6.40 9.78
C SER A 193 -10.94 6.54 8.42
N TRP A 194 -12.12 5.93 8.25
CA TRP A 194 -12.91 5.95 7.01
C TRP A 194 -14.37 6.32 7.32
N PRO A 195 -14.66 7.58 7.63
CA PRO A 195 -16.01 7.98 7.96
C PRO A 195 -16.89 8.10 6.72
N GLN A 196 -18.16 7.69 6.87
CA GLN A 196 -19.22 8.11 5.99
C GLN A 196 -19.61 9.55 6.36
N VAL A 197 -19.77 10.40 5.36
CA VAL A 197 -20.09 11.83 5.54
C VAL A 197 -21.27 12.25 4.69
N SER A 198 -21.89 13.39 5.03
CA SER A 198 -22.95 13.97 4.22
C SER A 198 -22.45 15.12 3.36
N ARG A 199 -23.21 15.48 2.32
CA ARG A 199 -22.91 16.64 1.47
C ARG A 199 -22.84 17.93 2.28
N GLU A 200 -23.77 18.10 3.22
CA GLU A 200 -23.86 19.27 4.10
C GLU A 200 -22.60 19.40 4.96
N GLN A 201 -22.13 18.28 5.54
CA GLN A 201 -20.87 18.28 6.31
C GLN A 201 -19.66 18.71 5.47
N VAL A 202 -19.59 18.29 4.21
CA VAL A 202 -18.52 18.71 3.30
C VAL A 202 -18.63 20.20 2.98
N LEU A 203 -19.84 20.68 2.64
CA LEU A 203 -20.08 22.10 2.32
C LEU A 203 -19.73 23.02 3.51
N MET A 204 -20.11 22.64 4.74
CA MET A 204 -19.81 23.39 5.96
C MET A 204 -18.31 23.49 6.26
N ARG A 205 -17.49 22.57 5.75
CA ARG A 205 -16.03 22.54 5.96
C ARG A 205 -15.25 23.28 4.87
N HIS A 206 -15.94 23.85 3.88
CA HIS A 206 -15.40 24.73 2.85
C HIS A 206 -14.14 24.20 2.16
N PRO A 207 -14.17 23.02 1.49
CA PRO A 207 -13.01 22.55 0.73
C PRO A 207 -12.70 23.50 -0.44
N GLN A 208 -11.42 23.64 -0.72
CA GLN A 208 -10.91 24.40 -1.89
C GLN A 208 -10.58 23.51 -3.07
N ALA A 209 -10.50 22.19 -2.87
CA ALA A 209 -10.41 21.20 -3.93
C ALA A 209 -10.96 19.86 -3.44
N ILE A 210 -11.36 19.01 -4.41
CA ILE A 210 -11.78 17.63 -4.17
C ILE A 210 -10.73 16.72 -4.82
N VAL A 211 -10.30 15.69 -4.10
CA VAL A 211 -9.41 14.64 -4.60
C VAL A 211 -10.18 13.34 -4.67
N THR A 212 -10.15 12.65 -5.79
CA THR A 212 -10.83 11.37 -6.01
C THR A 212 -9.95 10.40 -6.79
N GLY A 213 -10.22 9.11 -6.66
CA GLY A 213 -9.64 8.10 -7.55
C GLY A 213 -10.34 8.11 -8.90
N GLY A 214 -9.61 7.72 -9.95
CA GLY A 214 -10.14 7.60 -11.30
C GLY A 214 -9.40 8.44 -12.34
N ASP A 215 -10.13 8.81 -13.38
CA ASP A 215 -9.65 9.56 -14.54
C ASP A 215 -10.38 10.91 -14.71
N ALA A 216 -10.18 11.54 -15.87
CA ALA A 216 -10.83 12.80 -16.22
C ALA A 216 -12.37 12.68 -16.28
N GLN A 217 -12.91 11.54 -16.69
CA GLN A 217 -14.34 11.30 -16.72
C GLN A 217 -14.91 11.23 -15.30
N GLN A 218 -14.20 10.56 -14.39
CA GLN A 218 -14.58 10.52 -12.98
C GLN A 218 -14.55 11.91 -12.35
N ALA A 219 -13.54 12.72 -12.67
CA ALA A 219 -13.50 14.11 -12.21
C ALA A 219 -14.73 14.92 -12.65
N GLU A 220 -15.19 14.72 -13.91
CA GLU A 220 -16.39 15.39 -14.42
C GLU A 220 -17.68 14.90 -13.72
N ASN A 221 -17.79 13.60 -13.48
CA ASN A 221 -18.89 13.02 -12.72
C ASN A 221 -18.96 13.61 -11.29
N ILE A 222 -17.81 13.79 -10.64
CA ILE A 222 -17.73 14.41 -9.31
C ILE A 222 -18.10 15.88 -9.37
N ARG A 223 -17.64 16.65 -10.38
CA ARG A 223 -18.05 18.06 -10.55
C ARG A 223 -19.57 18.17 -10.68
N THR A 224 -20.18 17.36 -11.54
CA THR A 224 -21.63 17.29 -11.74
C THR A 224 -22.36 16.94 -10.44
N PHE A 225 -21.87 15.96 -9.68
CA PHE A 225 -22.44 15.57 -8.40
C PHE A 225 -22.47 16.73 -7.39
N TRP A 226 -21.48 17.62 -7.38
CA TRP A 226 -21.38 18.73 -6.44
C TRP A 226 -22.09 20.00 -6.90
N GLN A 227 -22.36 20.17 -8.18
CA GLN A 227 -23.08 21.36 -8.68
C GLN A 227 -24.55 21.38 -8.26
N PRO A 228 -25.13 22.57 -8.09
CA PRO A 228 -24.48 23.90 -8.13
C PRO A 228 -23.84 24.33 -6.81
N GLN A 229 -23.92 23.50 -5.73
CA GLN A 229 -23.58 23.90 -4.36
C GLN A 229 -22.09 24.11 -4.12
N LEU A 230 -21.25 23.37 -4.83
CA LEU A 230 -19.79 23.47 -4.70
C LEU A 230 -19.13 23.53 -6.07
N ARG A 231 -18.30 24.57 -6.30
CA ARG A 231 -17.55 24.78 -7.54
C ARG A 231 -16.08 24.95 -7.21
N VAL A 232 -15.38 23.82 -7.07
CA VAL A 232 -13.95 23.77 -6.79
C VAL A 232 -13.26 22.82 -7.76
N PRO A 233 -11.95 22.92 -7.98
CA PRO A 233 -11.20 21.95 -8.75
C PRO A 233 -11.41 20.53 -8.23
N VAL A 234 -11.57 19.57 -9.15
CA VAL A 234 -11.60 18.15 -8.85
C VAL A 234 -10.35 17.52 -9.46
N ILE A 235 -9.52 16.95 -8.62
CA ILE A 235 -8.25 16.31 -8.96
C ILE A 235 -8.48 14.80 -8.94
N ALA A 236 -8.53 14.19 -10.13
CA ALA A 236 -8.56 12.76 -10.27
C ALA A 236 -7.14 12.20 -10.23
N ILE A 237 -6.93 11.21 -9.38
CA ILE A 237 -5.66 10.48 -9.24
C ILE A 237 -5.91 9.03 -9.65
N ASN A 238 -4.92 8.39 -10.26
CA ASN A 238 -5.04 6.97 -10.58
C ASN A 238 -5.59 6.19 -9.39
N GLU A 239 -6.69 5.45 -9.61
CA GLU A 239 -7.45 4.75 -8.57
C GLU A 239 -6.57 3.80 -7.75
N ASP A 240 -5.76 2.98 -8.43
CA ASP A 240 -4.88 2.02 -7.76
C ASP A 240 -3.81 2.69 -6.89
N TRP A 241 -3.33 3.87 -7.30
CA TRP A 241 -2.31 4.60 -6.53
C TRP A 241 -2.91 5.24 -5.29
N LEU A 242 -4.14 5.75 -5.39
CA LEU A 242 -4.83 6.42 -4.29
C LEU A 242 -5.40 5.43 -3.28
N SER A 243 -6.03 4.34 -3.76
CA SER A 243 -6.78 3.40 -2.91
C SER A 243 -5.88 2.38 -2.19
N ARG A 244 -4.69 2.08 -2.74
CA ARG A 244 -3.78 1.05 -2.19
C ARG A 244 -2.70 1.70 -1.31
N PRO A 245 -2.66 1.41 0.01
CA PRO A 245 -1.66 1.95 0.93
C PRO A 245 -0.29 1.23 0.76
N GLY A 246 0.30 1.33 -0.42
CA GLY A 246 1.53 0.68 -0.83
C GLY A 246 2.53 1.65 -1.48
N PRO A 247 3.61 1.14 -2.09
CA PRO A 247 4.69 1.96 -2.66
C PRO A 247 4.20 2.97 -3.70
N ARG A 248 3.14 2.62 -4.47
CA ARG A 248 2.60 3.48 -5.53
C ARG A 248 1.79 4.68 -5.00
N LEU A 249 1.45 4.71 -3.70
CA LEU A 249 0.84 5.90 -3.09
C LEU A 249 1.74 7.14 -3.22
N LEU A 250 3.06 6.95 -3.32
CA LEU A 250 3.98 8.06 -3.56
C LEU A 250 3.84 8.66 -4.97
N LEU A 251 3.42 7.87 -5.97
CA LEU A 251 3.05 8.38 -7.30
C LEU A 251 1.76 9.22 -7.20
N ALA A 252 0.79 8.77 -6.40
CA ALA A 252 -0.40 9.57 -6.11
C ALA A 252 -0.04 10.91 -5.45
N ALA A 253 0.88 10.90 -4.49
CA ALA A 253 1.39 12.11 -3.85
C ALA A 253 2.04 13.06 -4.86
N GLN A 254 2.91 12.56 -5.75
CA GLN A 254 3.54 13.37 -6.79
C GLN A 254 2.51 14.03 -7.71
N GLN A 255 1.50 13.27 -8.16
CA GLN A 255 0.41 13.78 -8.99
C GLN A 255 -0.41 14.85 -8.25
N LEU A 256 -0.75 14.59 -6.98
CA LEU A 256 -1.49 15.56 -6.15
C LEU A 256 -0.70 16.84 -5.93
N CYS A 257 0.56 16.74 -5.52
CA CYS A 257 1.41 17.88 -5.27
C CYS A 257 1.54 18.78 -6.51
N ALA A 258 1.76 18.18 -7.69
CA ALA A 258 1.83 18.92 -8.95
C ALA A 258 0.49 19.60 -9.33
N ALA A 259 -0.64 18.93 -9.05
CA ALA A 259 -1.96 19.50 -9.32
C ALA A 259 -2.34 20.65 -8.37
N LEU A 260 -1.89 20.59 -7.10
CA LEU A 260 -2.14 21.63 -6.11
C LEU A 260 -1.23 22.85 -6.29
N HIS A 261 -0.04 22.65 -6.83
CA HIS A 261 1.00 23.67 -6.95
C HIS A 261 1.61 23.67 -8.37
N PRO A 262 0.82 24.03 -9.41
CA PRO A 262 1.26 23.89 -10.82
C PRO A 262 2.48 24.77 -11.16
N ASP A 263 2.73 25.82 -10.39
CA ASP A 263 3.85 26.76 -10.61
C ASP A 263 5.13 26.38 -9.86
N ARG A 264 5.19 25.17 -9.27
CA ARG A 264 6.31 24.73 -8.42
C ARG A 264 7.06 23.54 -8.99
#